data_7d05e23e8a59798025250f6fcb9d0387
#
_entry.id   7d05e23e8a59798025250f6fcb9d0387
#
_cell.length_a   1.000
_cell.length_b   1.000
_cell.length_c   1.000
_cell.angle_alpha   90.00
_cell.angle_beta   90.00
_cell.angle_gamma   90.00
#
_symmetry.space_group_name_H-M   'P 1'
#
loop_
_entity.id
_entity.type
_entity.pdbx_description
1 polymer ?
#
loop_
_entity_poly.entity_id
_entity_poly.type
_entity_poly.pdbx_seq_one_letter_code
_entity_poly.pdbx_strand_id
1 'polypeptide(L)'
;MGKKLIITAALCGAGTTKKQTPCVPITPEEIAADAVACAKAGAAVIHIHVRDENGVNSMDTKRFCQVVDLVREECGKAGVDPVLNLTTSGSKWPEDIRRAHLPILKPEMCSYDPGTMNWANSYIFANSPSFLERLGTLCQKEAIKPECEVFDGGMMGNIAYYMKKGFLATPI
;
A
#
# COMPACT_ATOMS: atom_id res chain seq x y z
N MET A 1 -30.15 -1.40 9.43
CA MET A 1 -29.07 -2.01 8.65
C MET A 1 -27.76 -1.82 9.41
N GLY A 2 -27.03 -2.91 9.71
CA GLY A 2 -25.70 -2.80 10.35
C GLY A 2 -24.73 -2.02 9.47
N LYS A 3 -23.81 -1.25 10.08
CA LYS A 3 -22.72 -0.59 9.34
C LYS A 3 -21.82 -1.68 8.74
N LYS A 4 -21.51 -1.59 7.45
CA LYS A 4 -20.53 -2.47 6.80
C LYS A 4 -19.13 -2.12 7.32
N LEU A 5 -18.33 -3.13 7.65
CA LEU A 5 -16.92 -3.01 7.99
C LEU A 5 -16.10 -3.38 6.76
N ILE A 6 -15.13 -2.53 6.42
CA ILE A 6 -14.13 -2.83 5.39
C ILE A 6 -12.92 -3.43 6.10
N ILE A 7 -12.49 -4.61 5.66
CA ILE A 7 -11.31 -5.28 6.20
C ILE A 7 -10.20 -5.21 5.15
N THR A 8 -9.10 -4.56 5.51
CA THR A 8 -7.86 -4.55 4.73
C THR A 8 -6.90 -5.59 5.32
N ALA A 9 -6.45 -6.54 4.51
CA ALA A 9 -5.42 -7.50 4.87
C ALA A 9 -4.05 -7.02 4.37
N ALA A 10 -3.14 -6.70 5.30
CA ALA A 10 -1.76 -6.35 5.00
C ALA A 10 -0.89 -7.62 5.06
N LEU A 11 -0.50 -8.15 3.91
CA LEU A 11 0.08 -9.49 3.79
C LEU A 11 1.50 -9.62 4.38
N CYS A 12 2.46 -8.89 3.84
CA CYS A 12 3.87 -9.08 4.23
C CYS A 12 4.52 -7.84 4.88
N GLY A 13 3.96 -6.63 4.67
CA GLY A 13 4.58 -5.40 5.14
C GLY A 13 6.01 -5.20 4.60
N ALA A 14 6.74 -4.22 5.15
CA ALA A 14 8.08 -3.87 4.69
C ALA A 14 9.22 -4.62 5.40
N GLY A 15 9.04 -5.01 6.66
CA GLY A 15 10.16 -5.41 7.54
C GLY A 15 10.11 -6.83 8.11
N THR A 16 8.97 -7.50 8.08
CA THR A 16 8.82 -8.84 8.65
C THR A 16 9.58 -9.89 7.84
N THR A 17 10.29 -10.78 8.50
CA THR A 17 11.12 -11.81 7.88
C THR A 17 10.62 -13.22 8.19
N LYS A 18 10.95 -14.21 7.35
CA LYS A 18 10.68 -15.64 7.59
C LYS A 18 11.27 -16.14 8.90
N LYS A 19 12.37 -15.51 9.38
CA LYS A 19 12.96 -15.85 10.68
C LYS A 19 12.07 -15.43 11.85
N GLN A 20 11.37 -14.30 11.73
CA GLN A 20 10.44 -13.80 12.77
C GLN A 20 9.11 -14.55 12.72
N THR A 21 8.61 -14.81 11.53
CA THR A 21 7.40 -15.61 11.30
C THR A 21 7.51 -16.39 9.99
N PRO A 22 7.54 -17.75 10.04
CA PRO A 22 7.70 -18.56 8.83
C PRO A 22 6.57 -18.38 7.80
N CYS A 23 5.40 -17.96 8.25
CA CYS A 23 4.20 -17.83 7.41
C CYS A 23 4.16 -16.52 6.61
N VAL A 24 5.06 -15.53 6.84
CA VAL A 24 5.01 -14.26 6.08
C VAL A 24 5.25 -14.55 4.59
N PRO A 25 4.35 -14.08 3.70
CA PRO A 25 4.54 -14.26 2.27
C PRO A 25 5.61 -13.31 1.73
N ILE A 26 6.59 -13.82 1.00
CA ILE A 26 7.72 -13.04 0.48
C ILE A 26 7.79 -13.10 -1.05
N THR A 27 7.62 -14.31 -1.63
CA THR A 27 7.66 -14.48 -3.08
C THR A 27 6.34 -14.04 -3.72
N PRO A 28 6.33 -13.71 -5.02
CA PRO A 28 5.10 -13.39 -5.73
C PRO A 28 4.01 -14.47 -5.57
N GLU A 29 4.41 -15.75 -5.61
CA GLU A 29 3.50 -16.88 -5.48
C GLU A 29 2.92 -16.98 -4.07
N GLU A 30 3.73 -16.77 -3.04
CA GLU A 30 3.28 -16.73 -1.65
C GLU A 30 2.31 -15.57 -1.40
N ILE A 31 2.62 -14.38 -1.93
CA ILE A 31 1.77 -13.18 -1.83
C ILE A 31 0.42 -13.42 -2.53
N ALA A 32 0.43 -14.00 -3.71
CA ALA A 32 -0.80 -14.30 -4.45
C ALA A 32 -1.66 -15.36 -3.73
N ALA A 33 -1.04 -16.41 -3.22
CA ALA A 33 -1.76 -17.44 -2.45
C ALA A 33 -2.40 -16.88 -1.18
N ASP A 34 -1.69 -16.01 -0.46
CA ASP A 34 -2.18 -15.38 0.76
C ASP A 34 -3.28 -14.34 0.47
N ALA A 35 -3.15 -13.60 -0.64
CA ALA A 35 -4.19 -12.69 -1.13
C ALA A 35 -5.52 -13.41 -1.39
N VAL A 36 -5.45 -14.57 -2.09
CA VAL A 36 -6.63 -15.41 -2.34
C VAL A 36 -7.23 -15.92 -1.03
N ALA A 37 -6.40 -16.40 -0.10
CA ALA A 37 -6.87 -16.91 1.20
C ALA A 37 -7.56 -15.80 2.01
N CYS A 38 -6.96 -14.61 2.09
CA CYS A 38 -7.54 -13.46 2.80
C CYS A 38 -8.83 -12.97 2.14
N ALA A 39 -8.90 -12.90 0.81
CA ALA A 39 -10.11 -12.49 0.09
C ALA A 39 -11.26 -13.51 0.31
N LYS A 40 -10.98 -14.82 0.27
CA LYS A 40 -11.96 -15.87 0.60
C LYS A 40 -12.43 -15.80 2.05
N ALA A 41 -11.57 -15.38 2.97
CA ALA A 41 -11.92 -15.16 4.38
C ALA A 41 -12.73 -13.88 4.61
N GLY A 42 -12.92 -13.03 3.59
CA GLY A 42 -13.76 -11.83 3.64
C GLY A 42 -13.01 -10.50 3.68
N ALA A 43 -11.69 -10.50 3.44
CA ALA A 43 -10.96 -9.25 3.24
C ALA A 43 -11.45 -8.57 1.95
N ALA A 44 -11.86 -7.30 2.07
CA ALA A 44 -12.31 -6.49 0.94
C ALA A 44 -11.15 -5.82 0.21
N VAL A 45 -10.07 -5.55 0.94
CA VAL A 45 -8.87 -4.88 0.43
C VAL A 45 -7.65 -5.73 0.76
N ILE A 46 -6.74 -5.86 -0.20
CA ILE A 46 -5.43 -6.51 -0.03
C ILE A 46 -4.34 -5.44 -0.17
N HIS A 47 -3.62 -5.19 0.93
CA HIS A 47 -2.50 -4.26 0.94
C HIS A 47 -1.19 -4.99 0.62
N ILE A 48 -0.49 -4.52 -0.41
CA ILE A 48 0.65 -5.22 -1.01
C ILE A 48 1.93 -4.40 -0.86
N HIS A 49 2.93 -5.03 -0.25
CA HIS A 49 4.35 -4.71 -0.40
C HIS A 49 5.00 -5.76 -1.30
N VAL A 50 6.12 -5.40 -1.92
CA VAL A 50 6.93 -6.37 -2.69
C VAL A 50 8.32 -6.50 -2.10
N ARG A 51 8.93 -7.66 -2.29
CA ARG A 51 10.25 -7.99 -1.77
C ARG A 51 11.21 -8.34 -2.92
N ASP A 52 12.50 -8.11 -2.73
CA ASP A 52 13.52 -8.60 -3.65
C ASP A 52 13.80 -10.10 -3.43
N GLU A 53 14.74 -10.65 -4.21
CA GLU A 53 15.16 -12.07 -4.14
C GLU A 53 15.76 -12.48 -2.79
N ASN A 54 16.18 -11.51 -1.98
CA ASN A 54 16.68 -11.71 -0.62
C ASN A 54 15.61 -11.50 0.46
N GLY A 55 14.37 -11.25 0.05
CA GLY A 55 13.25 -10.96 0.95
C GLY A 55 13.28 -9.55 1.56
N VAL A 56 14.12 -8.65 1.03
CA VAL A 56 14.21 -7.26 1.48
C VAL A 56 13.13 -6.41 0.78
N ASN A 57 12.57 -5.43 1.50
CA ASN A 57 11.59 -4.51 0.94
C ASN A 57 12.09 -3.86 -0.35
N SER A 58 11.25 -3.78 -1.37
CA SER A 58 11.57 -3.23 -2.67
C SER A 58 10.51 -2.24 -3.14
N MET A 59 10.92 -1.26 -3.93
CA MET A 59 10.03 -0.34 -4.66
C MET A 59 10.20 -0.49 -6.18
N ASP A 60 10.76 -1.63 -6.63
CA ASP A 60 10.93 -1.92 -8.05
C ASP A 60 9.57 -2.13 -8.73
N THR A 61 9.27 -1.29 -9.71
CA THR A 61 8.04 -1.34 -10.49
C THR A 61 7.81 -2.69 -11.17
N LYS A 62 8.87 -3.36 -11.68
CA LYS A 62 8.73 -4.67 -12.32
C LYS A 62 8.25 -5.74 -11.35
N ARG A 63 8.71 -5.68 -10.09
CA ARG A 63 8.26 -6.59 -9.04
C ARG A 63 6.81 -6.33 -8.65
N PHE A 64 6.40 -5.07 -8.60
CA PHE A 64 4.98 -4.73 -8.42
C PHE A 64 4.12 -5.28 -9.57
N CYS A 65 4.53 -5.13 -10.83
CA CYS A 65 3.80 -5.69 -11.97
C CYS A 65 3.67 -7.22 -11.82
N GLN A 66 4.78 -7.92 -11.57
CA GLN A 66 4.77 -9.38 -11.41
C GLN A 66 3.82 -9.84 -10.30
N VAL A 67 3.87 -9.20 -9.14
CA VAL A 67 3.01 -9.59 -8.00
C VAL A 67 1.55 -9.27 -8.29
N VAL A 68 1.25 -8.08 -8.81
CA VAL A 68 -0.14 -7.65 -9.09
C VAL A 68 -0.77 -8.53 -10.16
N ASP A 69 -0.05 -8.83 -11.26
CA ASP A 69 -0.54 -9.70 -12.34
C ASP A 69 -0.88 -11.09 -11.78
N LEU A 70 0.01 -11.65 -10.97
CA LEU A 70 -0.22 -12.97 -10.37
C LEU A 70 -1.37 -12.96 -9.34
N VAL A 71 -1.47 -11.93 -8.50
CA VAL A 71 -2.59 -11.77 -7.55
C VAL A 71 -3.92 -11.68 -8.30
N ARG A 72 -4.00 -10.87 -9.36
CA ARG A 72 -5.22 -10.74 -10.17
C ARG A 72 -5.58 -12.07 -10.85
N GLU A 73 -4.60 -12.76 -11.42
CA GLU A 73 -4.80 -14.07 -12.05
C GLU A 73 -5.33 -15.12 -11.06
N GLU A 74 -4.67 -15.28 -9.93
CA GLU A 74 -5.05 -16.30 -8.94
C GLU A 74 -6.37 -15.97 -8.22
N CYS A 75 -6.64 -14.68 -7.93
CA CYS A 75 -7.93 -14.24 -7.40
C CYS A 75 -9.06 -14.51 -8.41
N GLY A 76 -8.85 -14.22 -9.70
CA GLY A 76 -9.81 -14.51 -10.76
C GLY A 76 -10.11 -16.01 -10.88
N LYS A 77 -9.10 -16.89 -10.87
CA LYS A 77 -9.26 -18.34 -10.84
C LYS A 77 -10.06 -18.81 -9.61
N ALA A 78 -9.86 -18.14 -8.48
CA ALA A 78 -10.52 -18.46 -7.21
C ALA A 78 -11.94 -17.89 -7.09
N GLY A 79 -12.41 -17.08 -8.05
CA GLY A 79 -13.72 -16.42 -8.04
C GLY A 79 -13.85 -15.30 -7.01
N VAL A 80 -12.75 -14.63 -6.65
CA VAL A 80 -12.72 -13.47 -5.76
C VAL A 80 -12.09 -12.27 -6.47
N ASP A 81 -12.50 -11.06 -6.09
CA ASP A 81 -12.04 -9.80 -6.71
C ASP A 81 -11.83 -8.73 -5.62
N PRO A 82 -10.75 -8.86 -4.82
CA PRO A 82 -10.45 -7.86 -3.81
C PRO A 82 -9.91 -6.58 -4.44
N VAL A 83 -10.17 -5.44 -3.80
CA VAL A 83 -9.52 -4.17 -4.08
C VAL A 83 -8.02 -4.30 -3.77
N LEU A 84 -7.14 -3.85 -4.65
CA LEU A 84 -5.71 -3.83 -4.39
C LEU A 84 -5.28 -2.44 -3.92
N ASN A 85 -4.57 -2.43 -2.80
CA ASN A 85 -3.93 -1.26 -2.21
C ASN A 85 -2.41 -1.45 -2.29
N LEU A 86 -1.73 -0.67 -3.12
CA LEU A 86 -0.28 -0.78 -3.28
C LEU A 86 0.45 0.21 -2.38
N THR A 87 1.46 -0.28 -1.68
CA THR A 87 2.26 0.57 -0.79
C THR A 87 3.02 1.65 -1.53
N THR A 88 3.14 2.83 -0.93
CA THR A 88 4.09 3.88 -1.27
C THR A 88 5.17 4.04 -0.19
N SER A 89 5.19 3.13 0.80
CA SER A 89 6.08 3.17 1.97
C SER A 89 7.47 2.66 1.62
N GLY A 90 8.33 3.56 1.21
CA GLY A 90 9.69 3.27 0.80
C GLY A 90 10.65 4.40 1.15
N SER A 91 10.70 4.86 2.42
CA SER A 91 11.46 6.05 2.83
C SER A 91 12.97 6.00 2.52
N LYS A 92 13.52 4.82 2.23
CA LYS A 92 14.93 4.64 1.80
C LYS A 92 15.13 4.88 0.31
N TRP A 93 14.06 5.00 -0.47
CA TRP A 93 14.09 5.25 -1.91
C TRP A 93 13.75 6.71 -2.22
N PRO A 94 14.25 7.23 -3.35
CA PRO A 94 13.79 8.51 -3.89
C PRO A 94 12.27 8.54 -4.05
N GLU A 95 11.66 9.69 -3.78
CA GLU A 95 10.21 9.87 -3.80
C GLU A 95 9.56 9.48 -5.14
N ASP A 96 10.26 9.68 -6.26
CA ASP A 96 9.78 9.30 -7.59
C ASP A 96 9.72 7.78 -7.75
N ILE A 97 10.68 7.05 -7.21
CA ILE A 97 10.69 5.58 -7.22
C ILE A 97 9.52 5.03 -6.39
N ARG A 98 9.23 5.64 -5.23
CA ARG A 98 8.14 5.22 -4.34
C ARG A 98 6.75 5.24 -4.98
N ARG A 99 6.54 6.03 -6.03
CA ARG A 99 5.26 6.18 -6.72
C ARG A 99 5.29 5.75 -8.19
N ALA A 100 6.44 5.26 -8.71
CA ALA A 100 6.64 4.96 -10.12
C ALA A 100 5.70 3.85 -10.65
N HIS A 101 5.32 2.89 -9.82
CA HIS A 101 4.43 1.78 -10.17
C HIS A 101 2.96 2.21 -10.30
N LEU A 102 2.53 3.28 -9.62
CA LEU A 102 1.13 3.69 -9.56
C LEU A 102 0.54 4.06 -10.94
N PRO A 103 1.15 4.93 -11.77
CA PRO A 103 0.59 5.30 -13.07
C PRO A 103 0.63 4.15 -14.10
N ILE A 104 1.42 3.11 -13.84
CA ILE A 104 1.56 1.93 -14.70
C ILE A 104 0.48 0.91 -14.38
N LEU A 105 0.32 0.59 -13.09
CA LEU A 105 -0.59 -0.46 -12.62
C LEU A 105 -2.02 0.05 -12.37
N LYS A 106 -2.17 1.35 -12.07
CA LYS A 106 -3.45 2.01 -11.77
C LYS A 106 -4.29 1.18 -10.80
N PRO A 107 -3.75 0.86 -9.60
CA PRO A 107 -4.52 0.11 -8.61
C PRO A 107 -5.73 0.92 -8.15
N GLU A 108 -6.71 0.27 -7.56
CA GLU A 108 -7.86 0.96 -6.98
C GLU A 108 -7.45 1.86 -5.80
N MET A 109 -6.44 1.41 -5.03
CA MET A 109 -5.97 2.13 -3.85
C MET A 109 -4.44 2.15 -3.75
N CYS A 110 -3.90 3.13 -3.03
CA CYS A 110 -2.51 3.12 -2.58
C CYS A 110 -2.40 3.68 -1.17
N SER A 111 -1.33 3.34 -0.44
CA SER A 111 -1.09 3.94 0.87
C SER A 111 -0.74 5.42 0.75
N TYR A 112 -1.13 6.19 1.77
CA TYR A 112 -0.83 7.60 1.92
C TYR A 112 -0.54 7.87 3.39
N ASP A 113 0.75 7.91 3.75
CA ASP A 113 1.22 8.16 5.12
C ASP A 113 1.35 9.68 5.32
N PRO A 114 0.39 10.37 5.98
CA PRO A 114 0.25 11.82 5.87
C PRO A 114 1.21 12.63 6.75
N GLY A 115 2.45 12.16 6.93
CA GLY A 115 3.48 12.87 7.69
C GLY A 115 4.75 12.07 7.89
N THR A 116 5.84 12.80 8.15
CA THR A 116 7.12 12.24 8.57
C THR A 116 7.08 11.90 10.05
N MET A 117 7.58 10.73 10.42
CA MET A 117 7.62 10.30 11.82
C MET A 117 8.92 9.58 12.19
N ASN A 118 9.20 9.51 13.48
CA ASN A 118 10.24 8.67 14.05
C ASN A 118 9.70 7.25 14.21
N TRP A 119 10.16 6.33 13.36
CA TRP A 119 9.71 4.95 13.42
C TRP A 119 10.39 4.17 14.53
N ALA A 120 9.67 3.93 15.62
CA ALA A 120 10.10 3.10 16.77
C ALA A 120 11.52 3.44 17.27
N ASN A 121 11.94 4.72 17.22
CA ASN A 121 13.28 5.20 17.58
C ASN A 121 14.44 4.53 16.80
N SER A 122 14.15 3.96 15.64
CA SER A 122 15.13 3.24 14.81
C SER A 122 15.52 3.99 13.55
N TYR A 123 14.59 4.68 12.91
CA TYR A 123 14.84 5.50 11.72
C TYR A 123 13.73 6.55 11.51
N ILE A 124 13.99 7.51 10.64
CA ILE A 124 13.00 8.49 10.22
C ILE A 124 12.24 7.93 9.02
N PHE A 125 10.93 7.73 9.19
CA PHE A 125 10.03 7.42 8.10
C PHE A 125 9.61 8.73 7.43
N ALA A 126 10.33 9.09 6.35
CA ALA A 126 10.20 10.38 5.70
C ALA A 126 9.04 10.40 4.70
N ASN A 127 8.10 11.31 4.92
CA ASN A 127 7.04 11.66 4.00
C ASN A 127 6.98 13.18 3.94
N SER A 128 7.77 13.78 3.02
CA SER A 128 7.87 15.23 2.92
C SER A 128 6.56 15.85 2.44
N PRO A 129 6.24 17.12 2.80
CA PRO A 129 5.07 17.80 2.27
C PRO A 129 5.00 17.78 0.75
N SER A 130 6.12 18.02 0.07
CA SER A 130 6.18 18.00 -1.39
C SER A 130 5.95 16.61 -2.00
N PHE A 131 6.36 15.54 -1.33
CA PHE A 131 6.03 14.17 -1.73
C PHE A 131 4.53 13.92 -1.63
N LEU A 132 3.93 14.29 -0.51
CA LEU A 132 2.50 14.09 -0.24
C LEU A 132 1.61 14.88 -1.21
N GLU A 133 1.98 16.11 -1.54
CA GLU A 133 1.29 16.91 -2.56
C GLU A 133 1.36 16.26 -3.95
N ARG A 134 2.54 15.79 -4.36
CA ARG A 134 2.72 15.09 -5.64
C ARG A 134 1.99 13.75 -5.67
N LEU A 135 2.00 13.00 -4.57
CA LEU A 135 1.29 11.74 -4.46
C LEU A 135 -0.23 11.96 -4.54
N GLY A 136 -0.77 12.91 -3.80
CA GLY A 136 -2.19 13.26 -3.85
C GLY A 136 -2.64 13.71 -5.25
N THR A 137 -1.83 14.56 -5.91
CA THR A 137 -2.09 14.97 -7.30
C THR A 137 -2.07 13.78 -8.26
N LEU A 138 -1.11 12.86 -8.11
CA LEU A 138 -1.02 11.65 -8.93
C LEU A 138 -2.25 10.76 -8.72
N CYS A 139 -2.66 10.54 -7.48
CA CYS A 139 -3.84 9.74 -7.15
C CYS A 139 -5.09 10.28 -7.83
N GLN A 140 -5.32 11.59 -7.79
CA GLN A 140 -6.46 12.21 -8.47
C GLN A 140 -6.39 12.04 -9.99
N LYS A 141 -5.21 12.27 -10.57
CA LYS A 141 -4.98 12.14 -12.02
C LYS A 141 -5.26 10.73 -12.53
N GLU A 142 -4.84 9.73 -11.81
CA GLU A 142 -4.94 8.32 -12.21
C GLU A 142 -6.18 7.61 -11.63
N ALA A 143 -7.07 8.35 -10.94
CA ALA A 143 -8.27 7.84 -10.26
C ALA A 143 -7.97 6.75 -9.21
N ILE A 144 -6.84 6.86 -8.53
CA ILE A 144 -6.42 5.97 -7.44
C ILE A 144 -6.94 6.53 -6.12
N LYS A 145 -7.52 5.70 -5.27
CA LYS A 145 -8.00 6.10 -3.94
C LYS A 145 -6.86 6.03 -2.92
N PRO A 146 -6.41 7.15 -2.32
CA PRO A 146 -5.45 7.09 -1.23
C PRO A 146 -6.08 6.54 0.05
N GLU A 147 -5.43 5.59 0.71
CA GLU A 147 -5.72 5.16 2.08
C GLU A 147 -4.80 5.90 3.04
N CYS A 148 -5.38 6.75 3.90
CA CYS A 148 -4.62 7.53 4.86
C CYS A 148 -4.23 6.66 6.06
N GLU A 149 -2.94 6.28 6.15
CA GLU A 149 -2.39 5.51 7.25
C GLU A 149 -1.90 6.45 8.36
N VAL A 150 -2.62 6.52 9.47
CA VAL A 150 -2.39 7.48 10.56
C VAL A 150 -1.68 6.81 11.72
N PHE A 151 -0.44 7.20 12.00
CA PHE A 151 0.40 6.65 13.06
C PHE A 151 0.45 7.54 14.32
N ASP A 152 0.13 8.83 14.18
CA ASP A 152 0.05 9.76 15.30
C ASP A 152 -1.04 10.82 15.14
N GLY A 153 -1.33 11.55 16.23
CA GLY A 153 -2.39 12.56 16.23
C GLY A 153 -2.13 13.78 15.33
N GLY A 154 -0.86 14.10 15.04
CA GLY A 154 -0.48 15.20 14.14
C GLY A 154 -0.87 14.93 12.69
N MET A 155 -0.85 13.67 12.28
CA MET A 155 -1.23 13.25 10.92
C MET A 155 -2.70 13.54 10.60
N MET A 156 -3.60 13.56 11.58
CA MET A 156 -4.99 13.96 11.38
C MET A 156 -5.11 15.43 10.93
N GLY A 157 -4.30 16.31 11.52
CA GLY A 157 -4.20 17.70 11.09
C GLY A 157 -3.66 17.87 9.66
N ASN A 158 -2.68 17.03 9.29
CA ASN A 158 -2.12 17.01 7.94
C ASN A 158 -3.16 16.55 6.91
N ILE A 159 -3.94 15.51 7.20
CA ILE A 159 -5.04 15.08 6.32
C ILE A 159 -6.01 16.24 6.07
N ALA A 160 -6.48 16.90 7.12
CA ALA A 160 -7.38 18.06 7.00
C ALA A 160 -6.76 19.17 6.16
N TYR A 161 -5.46 19.43 6.31
CA TYR A 161 -4.72 20.39 5.49
C TYR A 161 -4.71 19.99 4.00
N TYR A 162 -4.32 18.74 3.67
CA TYR A 162 -4.25 18.28 2.27
C TYR A 162 -5.62 18.22 1.60
N MET A 163 -6.69 17.89 2.36
CA MET A 163 -8.07 18.00 1.87
C MET A 163 -8.44 19.46 1.55
N LYS A 164 -8.19 20.39 2.48
CA LYS A 164 -8.45 21.81 2.29
C LYS A 164 -7.69 22.40 1.10
N LYS A 165 -6.48 21.91 0.83
CA LYS A 165 -5.64 22.33 -0.29
C LYS A 165 -6.00 21.61 -1.61
N GLY A 166 -6.90 20.67 -1.60
CA GLY A 166 -7.36 19.95 -2.77
C GLY A 166 -6.42 18.83 -3.25
N PHE A 167 -5.42 18.41 -2.44
CA PHE A 167 -4.56 17.28 -2.75
C PHE A 167 -5.20 15.93 -2.41
N LEU A 168 -6.13 15.89 -1.47
CA LEU A 168 -6.94 14.72 -1.14
C LEU A 168 -8.41 15.02 -1.44
N ALA A 169 -9.03 14.16 -2.24
CA ALA A 169 -10.46 14.26 -2.58
C ALA A 169 -11.31 13.46 -1.59
N THR A 170 -12.49 13.99 -1.25
CA THR A 170 -13.51 13.30 -0.45
C THR A 170 -14.33 12.33 -1.29
N PRO A 171 -14.87 11.23 -0.66
CA PRO A 171 -14.55 10.73 0.69
C PRO A 171 -13.15 10.14 0.77
N ILE A 172 -12.52 10.16 1.94
CA ILE A 172 -11.25 9.48 2.24
C ILE A 172 -11.51 8.28 3.12
#